data_c30171c9861420472ca5d2d7c1a7ec9e
#
_entry.id   c30171c9861420472ca5d2d7c1a7ec9e
#
_cell.length_a   1.000
_cell.length_b   1.000
_cell.length_c   1.000
_cell.angle_alpha   90.00
_cell.angle_beta   90.00
_cell.angle_gamma   90.00
#
_symmetry.space_group_name_H-M   'P 1'
#
loop_
_entity.id
_entity.type
_entity.pdbx_description
1 polymer ?
#
loop_
_entity_poly.entity_id
_entity_poly.type
_entity_poly.pdbx_seq_one_letter_code
_entity_poly.pdbx_strand_id
1 'polypeptide(L)'
;MHIAHTAMKRIAATCLSLLLAVVLVLPMQAQADSRTDQRLQNSQRVFESFVDLTEQSIPGWLLERAYGVVVVPNVVKAALTIGGRGGKGVMAVRNPDGTWSLPTFVTLGGVNFGFQFGVQSTDVVLVLMSRESVEGIAGGKVTLGADASVAAGPLGRSSAAATDATFSAQVLSYSRNSGLFVGVALDGTVIAIDRGANESAYGISGVLASQI
;
A
#
# COMPACT_ATOMS: atom_id res chain seq x y z
N MET A 1 56.56 -9.13 -33.63
CA MET A 1 55.93 -7.84 -33.23
C MET A 1 54.43 -7.82 -33.40
N HIS A 2 53.78 -8.77 -34.12
CA HIS A 2 52.31 -8.80 -34.38
C HIS A 2 51.46 -9.46 -33.25
N ILE A 3 52.04 -10.34 -32.45
CA ILE A 3 51.30 -11.11 -31.41
C ILE A 3 50.93 -10.23 -30.19
N ALA A 4 51.80 -9.30 -29.82
CA ALA A 4 51.56 -8.41 -28.67
C ALA A 4 50.40 -7.38 -28.93
N HIS A 5 50.20 -6.92 -30.16
CA HIS A 5 49.16 -6.00 -30.51
C HIS A 5 47.76 -6.60 -30.49
N THR A 6 47.63 -7.90 -30.79
CA THR A 6 46.34 -8.62 -30.79
C THR A 6 45.89 -8.95 -29.39
N ALA A 7 46.82 -9.26 -28.48
CA ALA A 7 46.52 -9.54 -27.06
C ALA A 7 46.06 -8.26 -26.33
N MET A 8 46.72 -7.12 -26.60
CA MET A 8 46.34 -5.83 -25.98
C MET A 8 44.97 -5.31 -26.42
N LYS A 9 44.57 -5.54 -27.68
CA LYS A 9 43.23 -5.19 -28.19
C LYS A 9 42.13 -6.06 -27.57
N ARG A 10 42.40 -7.34 -27.30
CA ARG A 10 41.44 -8.25 -26.65
C ARG A 10 41.22 -7.89 -25.17
N ILE A 11 42.29 -7.53 -24.43
CA ILE A 11 42.21 -7.08 -23.04
C ILE A 11 41.43 -5.77 -22.92
N ALA A 12 41.67 -4.81 -23.80
CA ALA A 12 40.95 -3.54 -23.84
C ALA A 12 39.46 -3.73 -24.17
N ALA A 13 39.10 -4.66 -25.07
CA ALA A 13 37.71 -4.96 -25.41
C ALA A 13 36.95 -5.66 -24.26
N THR A 14 37.60 -6.56 -23.52
CA THR A 14 37.00 -7.21 -22.36
C THR A 14 36.83 -6.28 -21.16
N CYS A 15 37.78 -5.36 -20.92
CA CYS A 15 37.63 -4.35 -19.89
C CYS A 15 36.52 -3.33 -20.22
N LEU A 16 36.37 -2.96 -21.49
CA LEU A 16 35.31 -2.04 -21.92
C LEU A 16 33.92 -2.67 -21.83
N SER A 17 33.78 -3.98 -22.12
CA SER A 17 32.50 -4.69 -21.97
C SER A 17 32.11 -4.91 -20.51
N LEU A 18 33.07 -5.14 -19.61
CA LEU A 18 32.84 -5.22 -18.16
C LEU A 18 32.42 -3.85 -17.58
N LEU A 19 33.05 -2.77 -18.02
CA LEU A 19 32.70 -1.40 -17.59
C LEU A 19 31.28 -1.01 -18.08
N LEU A 20 30.89 -1.42 -19.28
CA LEU A 20 29.55 -1.14 -19.83
C LEU A 20 28.47 -1.95 -19.09
N ALA A 21 28.75 -3.17 -18.64
CA ALA A 21 27.84 -4.00 -17.85
C ALA A 21 27.58 -3.41 -16.46
N VAL A 22 28.60 -2.84 -15.82
CA VAL A 22 28.46 -2.21 -14.48
C VAL A 22 27.63 -0.94 -14.55
N VAL A 23 27.75 -0.14 -15.61
CA VAL A 23 26.97 1.10 -15.79
C VAL A 23 25.50 0.83 -16.04
N LEU A 24 25.12 -0.33 -16.59
CA LEU A 24 23.71 -0.70 -16.83
C LEU A 24 22.98 -1.24 -15.58
N VAL A 25 23.70 -1.70 -14.56
CA VAL A 25 23.08 -2.26 -13.32
C VAL A 25 22.80 -1.17 -12.27
N LEU A 26 23.64 -0.13 -12.19
CA LEU A 26 23.53 0.94 -11.21
C LEU A 26 22.19 1.75 -11.26
N PRO A 27 21.62 2.08 -12.42
CA PRO A 27 20.37 2.86 -12.43
C PRO A 27 19.12 2.07 -12.03
N MET A 28 19.13 0.74 -12.09
CA MET A 28 17.94 -0.05 -11.72
C MET A 28 17.70 -0.08 -10.20
N GLN A 29 18.73 -0.14 -9.37
CA GLN A 29 18.60 -0.10 -7.91
C GLN A 29 18.18 1.29 -7.43
N ALA A 30 18.78 2.36 -7.96
CA ALA A 30 18.41 3.72 -7.62
C ALA A 30 16.94 4.07 -8.01
N GLN A 31 16.39 3.45 -9.04
CA GLN A 31 14.99 3.63 -9.42
C GLN A 31 14.02 2.83 -8.53
N ALA A 32 14.43 1.70 -8.00
CA ALA A 32 13.62 0.91 -7.08
C ALA A 32 13.46 1.66 -5.75
N ASP A 33 14.54 2.18 -5.17
CA ASP A 33 14.53 2.98 -3.94
C ASP A 33 13.65 4.23 -4.10
N SER A 34 13.80 4.96 -5.20
CA SER A 34 13.00 6.17 -5.44
C SER A 34 11.49 5.90 -5.55
N ARG A 35 11.06 4.73 -6.03
CA ARG A 35 9.64 4.35 -6.13
C ARG A 35 9.05 3.98 -4.78
N THR A 36 9.78 3.28 -3.93
CA THR A 36 9.36 2.94 -2.58
C THR A 36 9.27 4.17 -1.70
N ASP A 37 10.26 5.07 -1.78
CA ASP A 37 10.26 6.35 -1.08
C ASP A 37 9.10 7.24 -1.52
N GLN A 38 8.85 7.37 -2.81
CA GLN A 38 7.72 8.15 -3.31
C GLN A 38 6.37 7.57 -2.86
N ARG A 39 6.24 6.25 -2.83
CA ARG A 39 5.05 5.56 -2.34
C ARG A 39 4.83 5.83 -0.85
N LEU A 40 5.89 5.79 -0.05
CA LEU A 40 5.84 6.10 1.38
C LEU A 40 5.41 7.56 1.61
N GLN A 41 6.06 8.52 0.95
CA GLN A 41 5.73 9.94 1.05
C GLN A 41 4.29 10.24 0.58
N ASN A 42 3.82 9.59 -0.48
CA ASN A 42 2.44 9.73 -0.95
C ASN A 42 1.46 9.19 0.09
N SER A 43 1.74 8.03 0.68
CA SER A 43 0.91 7.44 1.72
C SER A 43 0.86 8.30 2.98
N GLN A 44 1.99 8.87 3.37
CA GLN A 44 2.06 9.80 4.51
C GLN A 44 1.18 11.03 4.26
N ARG A 45 1.32 11.70 3.11
CA ARG A 45 0.49 12.88 2.78
C ARG A 45 -1.00 12.55 2.75
N VAL A 46 -1.36 11.40 2.21
CA VAL A 46 -2.76 10.95 2.20
C VAL A 46 -3.22 10.74 3.63
N PHE A 47 -2.49 10.01 4.45
CA PHE A 47 -2.88 9.76 5.84
C PHE A 47 -3.05 11.06 6.64
N GLU A 48 -2.10 11.97 6.58
CA GLU A 48 -2.18 13.29 7.21
C GLU A 48 -3.47 14.01 6.79
N SER A 49 -3.81 13.99 5.51
CA SER A 49 -5.03 14.62 5.00
C SER A 49 -6.33 13.98 5.50
N PHE A 50 -6.30 12.75 6.02
CA PHE A 50 -7.44 12.08 6.64
C PHE A 50 -7.53 12.32 8.15
N VAL A 51 -6.45 12.76 8.77
CA VAL A 51 -6.38 13.02 10.22
C VAL A 51 -6.59 14.50 10.56
N ASP A 52 -6.07 15.41 9.73
CA ASP A 52 -6.01 16.84 10.03
C ASP A 52 -7.34 17.61 9.78
N LEU A 53 -8.30 17.04 9.07
CA LEU A 53 -9.57 17.69 8.77
C LEU A 53 -10.52 17.62 9.98
N THR A 54 -10.89 18.79 10.53
CA THR A 54 -11.60 18.89 11.80
C THR A 54 -13.03 18.30 11.79
N GLU A 55 -13.72 18.28 10.63
CA GLU A 55 -15.12 17.83 10.53
C GLU A 55 -15.30 16.51 9.78
N GLN A 56 -14.29 16.09 9.00
CA GLN A 56 -14.34 14.89 8.15
C GLN A 56 -13.09 14.01 8.35
N SER A 57 -12.48 14.07 9.54
CA SER A 57 -11.31 13.26 9.87
C SER A 57 -11.69 11.87 10.39
N ILE A 58 -10.73 10.96 10.30
CA ILE A 58 -10.77 9.72 11.06
C ILE A 58 -10.72 10.07 12.55
N PRO A 59 -11.68 9.64 13.39
CA PRO A 59 -11.68 9.98 14.79
C PRO A 59 -10.43 9.47 15.52
N GLY A 60 -9.76 10.33 16.31
CA GLY A 60 -8.53 9.98 17.02
C GLY A 60 -8.70 8.76 17.95
N TRP A 61 -9.85 8.69 18.68
CA TRP A 61 -10.16 7.55 19.53
C TRP A 61 -10.19 6.20 18.79
N LEU A 62 -10.48 6.23 17.48
CA LEU A 62 -10.55 5.04 16.64
C LEU A 62 -9.13 4.61 16.23
N LEU A 63 -8.27 5.57 15.91
CA LEU A 63 -6.85 5.31 15.67
C LEU A 63 -6.14 4.80 16.92
N GLU A 64 -6.49 5.28 18.11
CA GLU A 64 -5.94 4.80 19.38
C GLU A 64 -6.29 3.32 19.66
N ARG A 65 -7.40 2.82 19.13
CA ARG A 65 -7.86 1.44 19.29
C ARG A 65 -7.48 0.52 18.13
N ALA A 66 -6.94 1.08 17.04
CA ALA A 66 -6.60 0.33 15.85
C ALA A 66 -5.38 -0.58 16.09
N TYR A 67 -5.46 -1.79 15.58
CA TYR A 67 -4.34 -2.74 15.51
C TYR A 67 -3.41 -2.44 14.33
N GLY A 68 -3.92 -1.77 13.29
CA GLY A 68 -3.13 -1.40 12.14
C GLY A 68 -3.87 -0.38 11.26
N VAL A 69 -3.10 0.25 10.37
CA VAL A 69 -3.63 1.18 9.37
C VAL A 69 -3.01 0.83 8.01
N VAL A 70 -3.85 0.76 6.98
CA VAL A 70 -3.42 0.61 5.59
C VAL A 70 -3.76 1.89 4.85
N VAL A 71 -2.79 2.45 4.14
CA VAL A 71 -2.97 3.68 3.33
C VAL A 71 -2.62 3.38 1.89
N VAL A 72 -3.57 3.54 1.00
CA VAL A 72 -3.40 3.28 -0.43
C VAL A 72 -3.77 4.55 -1.22
N PRO A 73 -2.78 5.36 -1.61
CA PRO A 73 -2.99 6.52 -2.46
C PRO A 73 -3.44 6.11 -3.87
N ASN A 74 -4.25 6.95 -4.49
CA ASN A 74 -4.58 6.86 -5.91
C ASN A 74 -5.04 5.47 -6.36
N VAL A 75 -5.95 4.84 -5.63
CA VAL A 75 -6.59 3.60 -6.07
C VAL A 75 -7.36 3.89 -7.35
N VAL A 76 -6.90 3.34 -8.46
CA VAL A 76 -7.53 3.48 -9.76
C VAL A 76 -8.64 2.44 -9.89
N LYS A 77 -9.83 2.91 -10.22
CA LYS A 77 -10.98 2.10 -10.59
C LYS A 77 -11.29 2.35 -12.06
N ALA A 78 -11.25 1.31 -12.86
CA ALA A 78 -11.66 1.35 -14.26
C ALA A 78 -12.75 0.32 -14.49
N ALA A 79 -13.85 0.72 -15.10
CA ALA A 79 -14.99 -0.15 -15.39
C ALA A 79 -15.62 0.19 -16.75
N LEU A 80 -16.01 -0.87 -17.48
CA LEU A 80 -16.90 -0.81 -18.64
C LEU A 80 -18.21 -1.57 -18.34
N THR A 81 -18.15 -2.84 -18.09
CA THR A 81 -19.26 -3.70 -17.60
C THR A 81 -18.74 -4.54 -16.44
N ILE A 82 -17.52 -5.02 -16.60
CA ILE A 82 -16.69 -5.61 -15.55
C ILE A 82 -15.51 -4.67 -15.38
N GLY A 83 -15.22 -4.29 -14.18
CA GLY A 83 -14.15 -3.37 -13.87
C GLY A 83 -13.15 -3.97 -12.89
N GLY A 84 -11.97 -3.36 -12.86
CA GLY A 84 -10.95 -3.62 -11.86
C GLY A 84 -10.65 -2.40 -11.03
N ARG A 85 -10.19 -2.62 -9.81
CA ARG A 85 -9.56 -1.59 -8.98
C ARG A 85 -8.18 -2.05 -8.58
N GLY A 86 -7.25 -1.13 -8.48
CA GLY A 86 -5.89 -1.45 -8.06
C GLY A 86 -5.17 -0.24 -7.50
N GLY A 87 -4.32 -0.49 -6.52
CA GLY A 87 -3.50 0.54 -5.88
C GLY A 87 -2.31 -0.08 -5.16
N LYS A 88 -1.35 0.75 -4.82
CA LYS A 88 -0.16 0.41 -4.05
C LYS A 88 -0.06 1.35 -2.87
N GLY A 89 0.16 0.80 -1.67
CA GLY A 89 0.18 1.57 -0.45
C GLY A 89 1.11 0.97 0.60
N VAL A 90 0.93 1.39 1.82
CA VAL A 90 1.69 0.90 2.97
C VAL A 90 0.74 0.50 4.10
N MET A 91 1.19 -0.39 4.95
CA MET A 91 0.54 -0.79 6.20
C MET A 91 1.49 -0.52 7.36
N ALA A 92 1.00 0.05 8.44
CA ALA A 92 1.68 0.11 9.72
C ALA A 92 0.84 -0.65 10.77
N VAL A 93 1.51 -1.37 11.66
CA VAL A 93 0.89 -2.19 12.70
C VAL A 93 1.23 -1.59 14.07
N ARG A 94 0.28 -1.62 14.99
CA ARG A 94 0.52 -1.17 16.35
C ARG A 94 1.18 -2.27 17.17
N ASN A 95 2.32 -1.95 17.75
CA ASN A 95 3.05 -2.82 18.67
C ASN A 95 2.35 -2.91 20.05
N PRO A 96 2.64 -3.93 20.85
CA PRO A 96 2.08 -4.06 22.20
C PRO A 96 2.43 -2.90 23.14
N ASP A 97 3.53 -2.19 22.90
CA ASP A 97 3.97 -1.02 23.64
C ASP A 97 3.26 0.29 23.20
N GLY A 98 2.37 0.21 22.20
CA GLY A 98 1.61 1.33 21.64
C GLY A 98 2.33 2.11 20.53
N THR A 99 3.57 1.77 20.21
CA THR A 99 4.30 2.34 19.08
C THR A 99 3.80 1.74 17.74
N TRP A 100 4.18 2.34 16.63
CA TRP A 100 3.89 1.82 15.30
C TRP A 100 5.11 1.13 14.70
N SER A 101 4.87 0.03 13.99
CA SER A 101 5.90 -0.67 13.23
C SER A 101 6.46 0.20 12.09
N LEU A 102 7.58 -0.22 11.52
CA LEU A 102 7.99 0.29 10.21
C LEU A 102 6.91 -0.02 9.17
N PRO A 103 6.75 0.84 8.13
CA PRO A 103 5.73 0.65 7.12
C PRO A 103 6.02 -0.55 6.23
N THR A 104 5.08 -1.47 6.13
CA THR A 104 5.12 -2.60 5.21
C THR A 104 4.41 -2.25 3.90
N PHE A 105 5.03 -2.49 2.76
CA PHE A 105 4.43 -2.23 1.45
C PHE A 105 3.38 -3.27 1.11
N VAL A 106 2.19 -2.79 0.68
CA VAL A 106 1.04 -3.61 0.33
C VAL A 106 0.48 -3.23 -1.03
N THR A 107 -0.24 -4.15 -1.65
CA THR A 107 -1.05 -3.91 -2.84
C THR A 107 -2.53 -4.08 -2.51
N LEU A 108 -3.36 -3.29 -3.15
CA LEU A 108 -4.81 -3.40 -3.12
C LEU A 108 -5.29 -3.73 -4.52
N GLY A 109 -6.12 -4.76 -4.66
CA GLY A 109 -6.66 -5.18 -5.94
C GLY A 109 -8.05 -5.77 -5.78
N GLY A 110 -8.90 -5.66 -6.80
CA GLY A 110 -10.23 -6.26 -6.77
C GLY A 110 -10.95 -6.10 -8.10
N VAL A 111 -11.96 -6.95 -8.29
CA VAL A 111 -12.90 -6.83 -9.39
C VAL A 111 -14.18 -6.17 -8.90
N ASN A 112 -14.77 -5.35 -9.72
CA ASN A 112 -16.07 -4.75 -9.44
C ASN A 112 -16.99 -4.96 -10.65
N PHE A 113 -18.22 -5.27 -10.35
CA PHE A 113 -19.30 -5.33 -11.32
C PHE A 113 -20.10 -4.02 -11.21
N GLY A 114 -20.30 -3.32 -12.30
CA GLY A 114 -21.11 -2.10 -12.31
C GLY A 114 -21.15 -1.43 -13.68
N PHE A 115 -22.28 -0.80 -13.97
CA PHE A 115 -22.52 -0.09 -15.23
C PHE A 115 -21.95 1.33 -15.24
N GLN A 116 -20.88 1.59 -14.50
CA GLN A 116 -20.22 2.89 -14.52
C GLN A 116 -19.09 2.91 -15.53
N PHE A 117 -19.23 3.73 -16.56
CA PHE A 117 -18.16 3.99 -17.52
C PHE A 117 -17.24 5.07 -16.96
N GLY A 118 -15.95 4.78 -16.86
CA GLY A 118 -14.97 5.78 -16.50
C GLY A 118 -13.77 5.24 -15.71
N VAL A 119 -12.80 6.14 -15.53
CA VAL A 119 -11.65 5.95 -14.68
C VAL A 119 -11.75 6.92 -13.51
N GLN A 120 -11.70 6.40 -12.30
CA GLN A 120 -11.69 7.20 -11.08
C GLN A 120 -10.42 6.89 -10.28
N SER A 121 -9.86 7.89 -9.65
CA SER A 121 -8.78 7.75 -8.69
C SER A 121 -9.27 8.19 -7.31
N THR A 122 -9.03 7.37 -6.30
CA THR A 122 -9.54 7.56 -4.95
C THR A 122 -8.45 7.20 -3.94
N ASP A 123 -8.21 8.05 -2.96
CA ASP A 123 -7.35 7.70 -1.83
C ASP A 123 -8.15 6.84 -0.85
N VAL A 124 -7.55 5.78 -0.36
CA VAL A 124 -8.18 4.82 0.57
C VAL A 124 -7.34 4.69 1.81
N VAL A 125 -7.98 4.81 2.97
CA VAL A 125 -7.41 4.47 4.28
C VAL A 125 -8.28 3.39 4.92
N LEU A 126 -7.65 2.33 5.40
CA LEU A 126 -8.31 1.26 6.14
C LEU A 126 -7.77 1.24 7.57
N VAL A 127 -8.68 1.27 8.53
CA VAL A 127 -8.36 1.13 9.95
C VAL A 127 -8.70 -0.30 10.35
N LEU A 128 -7.69 -1.07 10.74
CA LEU A 128 -7.82 -2.48 11.12
C LEU A 128 -8.16 -2.56 12.60
N MET A 129 -9.39 -2.97 12.91
CA MET A 129 -9.95 -3.00 14.26
C MET A 129 -9.80 -4.37 14.93
N SER A 130 -9.28 -5.36 14.21
CA SER A 130 -9.04 -6.70 14.75
C SER A 130 -7.61 -7.16 14.48
N ARG A 131 -7.08 -7.99 15.39
CA ARG A 131 -5.77 -8.61 15.23
C ARG A 131 -5.76 -9.59 14.07
N GLU A 132 -6.85 -10.33 13.87
CA GLU A 132 -6.99 -11.31 12.79
C GLU A 132 -6.86 -10.67 11.41
N SER A 133 -7.37 -9.44 11.23
CA SER A 133 -7.21 -8.69 9.97
C SER A 133 -5.74 -8.33 9.70
N VAL A 134 -4.99 -7.94 10.74
CA VAL A 134 -3.56 -7.65 10.64
C VAL A 134 -2.78 -8.93 10.32
N GLU A 135 -3.01 -10.00 11.08
CA GLU A 135 -2.33 -11.29 10.91
C GLU A 135 -2.63 -11.91 9.54
N GLY A 136 -3.86 -11.79 9.06
CA GLY A 136 -4.24 -12.25 7.73
C GLY A 136 -3.47 -11.54 6.62
N ILE A 137 -3.35 -10.22 6.69
CA ILE A 137 -2.53 -9.44 5.71
C ILE A 137 -1.06 -9.83 5.86
N ALA A 138 -0.54 -9.92 7.09
CA ALA A 138 0.84 -10.30 7.37
C ALA A 138 1.16 -11.71 6.88
N GLY A 139 0.17 -12.63 6.95
CA GLY A 139 0.24 -13.98 6.39
C GLY A 139 0.24 -14.05 4.87
N GLY A 140 0.03 -12.92 4.21
CA GLY A 140 0.13 -12.79 2.77
C GLY A 140 -0.98 -12.01 2.09
N LYS A 141 -2.26 -12.29 2.40
CA LYS A 141 -3.40 -11.59 1.82
C LYS A 141 -4.68 -11.72 2.66
N VAL A 142 -5.55 -10.73 2.56
CA VAL A 142 -6.91 -10.73 3.09
C VAL A 142 -7.87 -10.25 2.02
N THR A 143 -9.01 -10.91 1.89
CA THR A 143 -10.14 -10.48 1.05
C THR A 143 -11.18 -9.80 1.93
N LEU A 144 -11.42 -8.52 1.72
CA LEU A 144 -12.43 -7.76 2.44
C LEU A 144 -13.84 -8.26 2.07
N GLY A 145 -14.69 -8.41 3.06
CA GLY A 145 -16.03 -8.95 2.90
C GLY A 145 -16.12 -10.50 2.94
N ALA A 146 -14.97 -11.20 2.77
CA ALA A 146 -14.90 -12.67 2.86
C ALA A 146 -14.07 -13.12 4.07
N ASP A 147 -12.79 -12.68 4.14
CA ASP A 147 -11.88 -13.05 5.22
C ASP A 147 -11.96 -12.09 6.42
N ALA A 148 -12.33 -10.83 6.17
CA ALA A 148 -12.51 -9.81 7.19
C ALA A 148 -13.71 -8.93 6.85
N SER A 149 -14.60 -8.72 7.82
CA SER A 149 -15.76 -7.83 7.66
C SER A 149 -15.30 -6.38 7.48
N VAL A 150 -15.92 -5.67 6.52
CA VAL A 150 -15.60 -4.28 6.21
C VAL A 150 -16.84 -3.39 6.29
N ALA A 151 -16.69 -2.21 6.87
CA ALA A 151 -17.72 -1.19 6.89
C ALA A 151 -17.14 0.20 6.60
N ALA A 152 -17.98 1.14 6.21
CA ALA A 152 -17.58 2.55 6.14
C ALA A 152 -17.32 3.07 7.56
N GLY A 153 -16.19 3.75 7.75
CA GLY A 153 -15.82 4.30 9.04
C GLY A 153 -16.62 5.56 9.36
N PRO A 154 -16.85 5.87 10.66
CA PRO A 154 -17.50 7.09 11.10
C PRO A 154 -16.57 8.29 10.86
N LEU A 155 -17.15 9.45 10.50
CA LEU A 155 -16.41 10.68 10.23
C LEU A 155 -16.65 11.74 11.31
N GLY A 156 -15.60 12.48 11.65
CA GLY A 156 -15.67 13.65 12.50
C GLY A 156 -15.97 13.36 13.97
N ARG A 157 -16.22 14.43 14.72
CA ARG A 157 -16.46 14.37 16.17
C ARG A 157 -17.81 13.78 16.56
N SER A 158 -18.80 13.84 15.68
CA SER A 158 -20.17 13.38 15.91
C SER A 158 -20.42 11.91 15.54
N SER A 159 -19.39 11.07 15.70
CA SER A 159 -19.46 9.63 15.43
C SER A 159 -20.42 8.83 16.33
N ALA A 160 -21.21 9.52 17.15
CA ALA A 160 -22.27 8.91 17.98
C ALA A 160 -23.41 8.25 17.17
N ALA A 161 -23.45 8.48 15.84
CA ALA A 161 -24.41 7.85 14.93
C ALA A 161 -23.86 6.62 14.20
N ALA A 162 -22.70 6.09 14.62
CA ALA A 162 -22.18 4.86 14.06
C ALA A 162 -23.17 3.70 14.35
N THR A 163 -23.48 2.92 13.34
CA THR A 163 -24.38 1.76 13.46
C THR A 163 -23.66 0.58 14.12
N ASP A 164 -24.40 -0.37 14.68
CA ASP A 164 -23.83 -1.60 15.25
C ASP A 164 -22.93 -2.36 14.26
N ALA A 165 -23.25 -2.31 12.97
CA ALA A 165 -22.41 -2.87 11.91
C ALA A 165 -21.02 -2.20 11.81
N THR A 166 -20.92 -0.91 12.06
CA THR A 166 -19.64 -0.19 12.08
C THR A 166 -18.79 -0.62 13.28
N PHE A 167 -19.40 -0.78 14.46
CA PHE A 167 -18.66 -1.18 15.65
C PHE A 167 -18.24 -2.65 15.64
N SER A 168 -18.95 -3.51 14.90
CA SER A 168 -18.62 -4.93 14.76
C SER A 168 -17.69 -5.24 13.58
N ALA A 169 -17.43 -4.28 12.70
CA ALA A 169 -16.57 -4.49 11.55
C ALA A 169 -15.08 -4.63 11.97
N GLN A 170 -14.42 -5.61 11.38
CA GLN A 170 -12.98 -5.83 11.60
C GLN A 170 -12.11 -4.81 10.86
N VAL A 171 -12.62 -4.22 9.78
CA VAL A 171 -11.95 -3.20 8.98
C VAL A 171 -12.90 -2.04 8.73
N LEU A 172 -12.46 -0.82 9.04
CA LEU A 172 -13.18 0.41 8.74
C LEU A 172 -12.53 1.08 7.55
N SER A 173 -13.32 1.36 6.51
CA SER A 173 -12.85 1.95 5.26
C SER A 173 -13.19 3.44 5.20
N TYR A 174 -12.20 4.20 4.79
CA TYR A 174 -12.30 5.63 4.50
C TYR A 174 -11.79 5.87 3.08
N SER A 175 -12.51 6.65 2.31
CA SER A 175 -12.08 6.98 0.96
C SER A 175 -12.38 8.43 0.62
N ARG A 176 -11.52 9.05 -0.17
CA ARG A 176 -11.66 10.42 -0.60
C ARG A 176 -11.36 10.55 -2.09
N ASN A 177 -12.29 11.13 -2.82
CA ASN A 177 -12.14 11.48 -4.22
C ASN A 177 -12.27 12.99 -4.37
N SER A 178 -11.28 13.66 -4.98
CA SER A 178 -11.30 15.11 -5.24
C SER A 178 -11.65 15.97 -4.02
N GLY A 179 -11.18 15.58 -2.82
CA GLY A 179 -11.40 16.30 -1.57
C GLY A 179 -12.71 15.95 -0.84
N LEU A 180 -13.59 15.16 -1.43
CA LEU A 180 -14.85 14.72 -0.81
C LEU A 180 -14.72 13.27 -0.31
N PHE A 181 -15.18 13.03 0.92
CA PHE A 181 -15.30 11.66 1.45
C PHE A 181 -16.46 10.95 0.75
N VAL A 182 -16.17 9.76 0.26
CA VAL A 182 -17.14 8.89 -0.40
C VAL A 182 -17.09 7.54 0.29
N GLY A 183 -18.24 7.04 0.78
CA GLY A 183 -18.33 5.66 1.23
C GLY A 183 -18.08 4.73 0.03
N VAL A 184 -17.05 3.91 0.10
CA VAL A 184 -16.71 2.94 -0.95
C VAL A 184 -16.91 1.54 -0.40
N ALA A 185 -17.78 0.77 -1.04
CA ALA A 185 -17.85 -0.67 -0.80
C ALA A 185 -16.55 -1.31 -1.32
N LEU A 186 -15.83 -1.93 -0.40
CA LEU A 186 -14.56 -2.61 -0.67
C LEU A 186 -14.70 -4.13 -0.65
N ASP A 187 -15.92 -4.66 -0.60
CA ASP A 187 -16.17 -6.09 -0.67
C ASP A 187 -15.53 -6.71 -1.91
N GLY A 188 -14.94 -7.88 -1.76
CA GLY A 188 -14.18 -8.56 -2.81
C GLY A 188 -12.83 -7.90 -3.14
N THR A 189 -12.40 -6.89 -2.37
CA THR A 189 -11.08 -6.29 -2.51
C THR A 189 -10.05 -7.11 -1.74
N VAL A 190 -8.95 -7.44 -2.38
CA VAL A 190 -7.83 -8.16 -1.79
C VAL A 190 -6.74 -7.17 -1.40
N ILE A 191 -6.25 -7.27 -0.18
CA ILE A 191 -5.04 -6.62 0.30
C ILE A 191 -3.97 -7.69 0.43
N ALA A 192 -2.82 -7.46 -0.17
CA ALA A 192 -1.71 -8.40 -0.14
C ALA A 192 -0.37 -7.71 0.09
N ILE A 193 0.58 -8.41 0.69
CA ILE A 193 1.96 -7.93 0.88
C ILE A 193 2.64 -7.79 -0.49
N ASP A 194 3.23 -6.63 -0.75
CA ASP A 194 4.08 -6.38 -1.91
C ASP A 194 5.52 -6.81 -1.58
N ARG A 195 5.78 -8.10 -1.74
CA ARG A 195 7.09 -8.70 -1.39
C ARG A 195 8.24 -8.01 -2.10
N GLY A 196 8.09 -7.71 -3.39
CA GLY A 196 9.15 -7.07 -4.17
C GLY A 196 9.48 -5.66 -3.69
N ALA A 197 8.46 -4.87 -3.29
CA ALA A 197 8.69 -3.55 -2.74
C ALA A 197 9.34 -3.59 -1.36
N ASN A 198 8.93 -4.56 -0.50
CA ASN A 198 9.53 -4.75 0.82
C ASN A 198 10.99 -5.23 0.71
N GLU A 199 11.27 -6.17 -0.19
CA GLU A 199 12.62 -6.63 -0.48
C GLU A 199 13.51 -5.49 -0.98
N SER A 200 13.00 -4.64 -1.86
CA SER A 200 13.72 -3.48 -2.37
C SER A 200 14.01 -2.44 -1.28
N ALA A 201 13.04 -2.19 -0.38
CA ALA A 201 13.16 -1.16 0.64
C ALA A 201 14.03 -1.59 1.83
N TYR A 202 13.95 -2.87 2.22
CA TYR A 202 14.58 -3.38 3.44
C TYR A 202 15.77 -4.30 3.18
N GLY A 203 16.03 -4.66 1.92
CA GLY A 203 17.16 -5.52 1.54
C GLY A 203 17.04 -6.96 2.03
N ILE A 204 15.86 -7.38 2.47
CA ILE A 204 15.63 -8.72 3.06
C ILE A 204 14.57 -9.44 2.23
N SER A 205 14.94 -10.55 1.59
CA SER A 205 14.02 -11.41 0.84
C SER A 205 13.06 -12.13 1.79
N GLY A 206 11.76 -12.07 1.48
CA GLY A 206 10.75 -12.82 2.20
C GLY A 206 10.37 -12.25 3.58
N VAL A 207 10.62 -10.97 3.82
CA VAL A 207 10.21 -10.30 5.06
C VAL A 207 8.70 -10.42 5.25
N LEU A 208 8.30 -11.07 6.32
CA LEU A 208 6.93 -11.05 6.81
C LEU A 208 6.68 -9.72 7.53
N ALA A 209 5.47 -9.18 7.39
CA ALA A 209 5.08 -7.95 8.09
C ALA A 209 5.22 -8.04 9.62
N SER A 210 5.29 -9.25 10.16
CA SER A 210 5.57 -9.52 11.58
C SER A 210 7.04 -9.37 11.98
N GLN A 211 7.94 -9.14 11.03
CA GLN A 211 9.39 -9.02 11.24
C GLN A 211 9.89 -7.58 11.02
N ILE A 212 9.02 -6.69 10.60
CA ILE A 212 9.22 -5.26 10.40
C ILE A 212 8.54 -4.47 11.52
#